data_cd5ba04ac24a758749e85b923a33f286
#
_entry.id   cd5ba04ac24a758749e85b923a33f286
#
_cell.length_a   1.000
_cell.length_b   1.000
_cell.length_c   1.000
_cell.angle_alpha   90.00
_cell.angle_beta   90.00
_cell.angle_gamma   90.00
#
_symmetry.space_group_name_H-M   'P 1'
#
loop_
_entity.id
_entity.type
_entity.pdbx_description
1 polymer ?
#
loop_
_entity_poly.entity_id
_entity_poly.type
_entity_poly.pdbx_seq_one_letter_code
_entity_poly.pdbx_strand_id
1 'polypeptide(L)'
;MSLSTAFTIANSAFIANAAQSAIVSKNIANSNSLGYSTEIAAVATTSYGGVEVASTTRDANTALQAQVGVSTSELARAQLIATALGQLAQTVSDSTSSTSATGAAQNGGSPSAMIGNLQSALQTLGTDPSNASAQQAVVTAASQAAGALNAGSAATQGVRETADANMASSVSTINKLLGQYAMADAAVINGIQSGANVSQAQDSRDSILTQLSQQLGVTTAPGSNGSLSIYSDSGVTLYEGGQPRAVTFTPTPAFTSGSNGNPVLVDGVPITGQTSPMAIQSGALAGDAAIRDTIAPQYQSQLDQIAGGLISAFSESDQSATPTQPKLPGLFTFPGATGVPSPNQATGLAASIDVNANVDPSRGGDLSLLQNGGISQPGNPAYDYNPTGAAGFTGRIQQLVDNLSAPQTFSASAGLGASASLTTYANASVGWVQGQNQQASTQASYQGALLTQASSALSNATGVNMDTELTTMLTLENSYTSTAKLLTTVQTMFSALLNAA
;
A
#
# COMPACT_ATOMS: atom_id res chain seq x y z
N MET A 1 -19.94 68.50 9.38
CA MET A 1 -19.01 67.81 8.45
C MET A 1 -18.85 68.70 7.22
N SER A 2 -17.62 68.89 6.74
CA SER A 2 -17.39 69.59 5.47
C SER A 2 -17.89 68.70 4.30
N LEU A 3 -18.29 69.32 3.19
CA LEU A 3 -18.73 68.59 2.00
C LEU A 3 -17.62 67.67 1.44
N SER A 4 -16.34 68.10 1.59
CA SER A 4 -15.20 67.27 1.24
C SER A 4 -15.03 66.04 2.12
N THR A 5 -15.29 66.15 3.43
CA THR A 5 -15.29 65.00 4.35
C THR A 5 -16.41 63.98 3.98
N ALA A 6 -17.60 64.49 3.67
CA ALA A 6 -18.73 63.63 3.21
C ALA A 6 -18.39 62.90 1.89
N PHE A 7 -17.71 63.60 0.95
CA PHE A 7 -17.26 62.98 -0.30
C PHE A 7 -16.21 61.90 -0.05
N THR A 8 -15.21 62.14 0.81
CA THR A 8 -14.18 61.19 1.15
C THR A 8 -14.76 59.94 1.81
N ILE A 9 -15.70 60.11 2.76
CA ILE A 9 -16.42 59.00 3.42
C ILE A 9 -17.22 58.16 2.40
N ALA A 10 -17.99 58.82 1.52
CA ALA A 10 -18.76 58.12 0.50
C ALA A 10 -17.88 57.39 -0.50
N ASN A 11 -16.75 57.98 -0.92
CA ASN A 11 -15.80 57.33 -1.82
C ASN A 11 -15.09 56.14 -1.17
N SER A 12 -14.70 56.24 0.11
CA SER A 12 -14.10 55.10 0.85
C SER A 12 -15.08 53.93 0.99
N ALA A 13 -16.37 54.20 1.28
CA ALA A 13 -17.41 53.18 1.33
C ALA A 13 -17.64 52.52 -0.03
N PHE A 14 -17.59 53.30 -1.13
CA PHE A 14 -17.68 52.75 -2.49
C PHE A 14 -16.53 51.78 -2.82
N ILE A 15 -15.30 52.14 -2.49
CA ILE A 15 -14.10 51.30 -2.68
C ILE A 15 -14.20 50.06 -1.81
N ALA A 16 -14.62 50.19 -0.56
CA ALA A 16 -14.75 49.03 0.36
C ALA A 16 -15.83 48.06 -0.13
N ASN A 17 -16.98 48.54 -0.60
CA ASN A 17 -18.05 47.70 -1.16
C ASN A 17 -17.58 46.96 -2.43
N ALA A 18 -16.83 47.65 -3.31
CA ALA A 18 -16.26 47.00 -4.51
C ALA A 18 -15.28 45.89 -4.15
N ALA A 19 -14.41 46.12 -3.18
CA ALA A 19 -13.45 45.11 -2.70
C ALA A 19 -14.15 43.91 -2.05
N GLN A 20 -15.17 44.14 -1.22
CA GLN A 20 -15.99 43.06 -0.65
C GLN A 20 -16.74 42.26 -1.72
N SER A 21 -17.32 42.92 -2.72
CA SER A 21 -18.00 42.26 -3.84
C SER A 21 -17.04 41.39 -4.66
N ALA A 22 -15.79 41.81 -4.82
CA ALA A 22 -14.76 40.99 -5.48
C ALA A 22 -14.42 39.73 -4.69
N ILE A 23 -14.36 39.82 -3.36
CA ILE A 23 -14.11 38.64 -2.47
C ILE A 23 -15.30 37.68 -2.54
N VAL A 24 -16.54 38.15 -2.41
CA VAL A 24 -17.75 37.34 -2.53
C VAL A 24 -17.82 36.65 -3.91
N SER A 25 -17.52 37.38 -4.98
CA SER A 25 -17.47 36.81 -6.33
C SER A 25 -16.41 35.72 -6.46
N LYS A 26 -15.24 35.90 -5.83
CA LYS A 26 -14.18 34.90 -5.77
C LYS A 26 -14.59 33.65 -4.99
N ASN A 27 -15.27 33.82 -3.84
CA ASN A 27 -15.84 32.72 -3.05
C ASN A 27 -16.83 31.92 -3.88
N ILE A 28 -17.80 32.60 -4.53
CA ILE A 28 -18.80 31.95 -5.39
C ILE A 28 -18.13 31.16 -6.52
N ALA A 29 -17.17 31.78 -7.22
CA ALA A 29 -16.44 31.12 -8.32
C ALA A 29 -15.67 29.88 -7.88
N ASN A 30 -15.19 29.83 -6.63
CA ASN A 30 -14.39 28.74 -6.08
C ASN A 30 -15.18 27.81 -5.15
N SER A 31 -16.51 27.95 -5.07
CA SER A 31 -17.35 27.14 -4.16
C SER A 31 -17.22 25.63 -4.34
N ASN A 32 -16.86 25.17 -5.54
CA ASN A 32 -16.63 23.76 -5.86
C ASN A 32 -15.14 23.38 -5.96
N SER A 33 -14.24 24.32 -5.65
CA SER A 33 -12.80 24.06 -5.70
C SER A 33 -12.34 23.33 -4.44
N LEU A 34 -11.82 22.11 -4.59
CA LEU A 34 -11.30 21.36 -3.46
C LEU A 34 -10.16 22.12 -2.76
N GLY A 35 -10.25 22.23 -1.43
CA GLY A 35 -9.22 22.88 -0.62
C GLY A 35 -9.28 24.41 -0.63
N TYR A 36 -10.30 25.01 -1.26
CA TYR A 36 -10.56 26.44 -1.14
C TYR A 36 -11.26 26.73 0.19
N SER A 37 -10.74 27.70 0.93
CA SER A 37 -11.37 28.21 2.15
C SER A 37 -12.04 29.56 1.89
N THR A 38 -13.23 29.78 2.46
CA THR A 38 -13.98 31.04 2.33
C THR A 38 -13.12 32.23 2.77
N GLU A 39 -12.96 33.22 1.90
CA GLU A 39 -12.29 34.48 2.22
C GLU A 39 -13.28 35.48 2.81
N ILE A 40 -12.85 36.17 3.89
CA ILE A 40 -13.64 37.15 4.62
C ILE A 40 -12.90 38.48 4.63
N ALA A 41 -13.61 39.56 4.19
CA ALA A 41 -13.08 40.91 4.27
C ALA A 41 -13.22 41.47 5.69
N ALA A 42 -12.10 41.76 6.34
CA ALA A 42 -12.10 42.49 7.61
C ALA A 42 -12.20 44.01 7.31
N VAL A 43 -13.34 44.60 7.65
CA VAL A 43 -13.59 46.02 7.41
C VAL A 43 -13.24 46.84 8.65
N ALA A 44 -12.50 47.94 8.45
CA ALA A 44 -12.11 48.85 9.52
C ALA A 44 -12.57 50.31 9.19
N THR A 45 -12.76 51.08 10.24
CA THR A 45 -13.06 52.50 10.13
C THR A 45 -11.76 53.32 10.05
N THR A 46 -11.62 54.14 9.05
CA THR A 46 -10.47 55.06 8.94
C THR A 46 -10.55 56.22 9.96
N SER A 47 -9.41 56.86 10.25
CA SER A 47 -9.33 57.98 11.21
C SER A 47 -10.23 59.20 10.87
N TYR A 48 -10.68 59.29 9.63
CA TYR A 48 -11.59 60.36 9.14
C TYR A 48 -13.06 59.92 9.05
N GLY A 49 -13.41 58.76 9.66
CA GLY A 49 -14.76 58.21 9.66
C GLY A 49 -15.19 57.50 8.38
N GLY A 50 -14.28 57.24 7.46
CA GLY A 50 -14.48 56.39 6.28
C GLY A 50 -14.35 54.92 6.61
N VAL A 51 -14.50 54.07 5.61
CA VAL A 51 -14.41 52.58 5.72
C VAL A 51 -13.39 52.06 4.72
N GLU A 52 -12.60 51.09 5.12
CA GLU A 52 -11.68 50.37 4.25
C GLU A 52 -11.66 48.86 4.56
N VAL A 53 -11.31 48.06 3.58
CA VAL A 53 -10.99 46.65 3.81
C VAL A 53 -9.53 46.60 4.33
N ALA A 54 -9.39 46.43 5.64
CA ALA A 54 -8.09 46.45 6.32
C ALA A 54 -7.27 45.19 6.04
N SER A 55 -7.94 44.03 5.90
CA SER A 55 -7.32 42.75 5.56
C SER A 55 -8.35 41.79 4.98
N THR A 56 -7.85 40.80 4.25
CA THR A 56 -8.64 39.62 3.87
C THR A 56 -8.09 38.43 4.65
N THR A 57 -8.94 37.76 5.38
CA THR A 57 -8.62 36.52 6.11
C THR A 57 -9.38 35.37 5.51
N ARG A 58 -8.91 34.15 5.68
CA ARG A 58 -9.65 32.95 5.30
C ARG A 58 -10.24 32.26 6.53
N ASP A 59 -11.37 31.63 6.35
CA ASP A 59 -11.93 30.73 7.36
C ASP A 59 -11.17 29.41 7.31
N ALA A 60 -10.34 29.14 8.33
CA ALA A 60 -9.47 27.98 8.35
C ALA A 60 -9.61 27.24 9.69
N ASN A 61 -9.75 25.92 9.59
CA ASN A 61 -9.77 25.04 10.76
C ASN A 61 -8.60 24.03 10.67
N THR A 62 -7.48 24.39 11.30
CA THR A 62 -6.24 23.61 11.27
C THR A 62 -6.40 22.22 11.88
N ALA A 63 -7.29 22.05 12.89
CA ALA A 63 -7.54 20.76 13.52
C ALA A 63 -8.28 19.81 12.57
N LEU A 64 -9.32 20.29 11.86
CA LEU A 64 -10.02 19.51 10.85
C LEU A 64 -9.12 19.21 9.65
N GLN A 65 -8.27 20.14 9.26
CA GLN A 65 -7.31 19.92 8.18
C GLN A 65 -6.27 18.86 8.54
N ALA A 66 -5.73 18.88 9.76
CA ALA A 66 -4.86 17.83 10.27
C ALA A 66 -5.58 16.46 10.28
N GLN A 67 -6.86 16.43 10.68
CA GLN A 67 -7.67 15.20 10.64
C GLN A 67 -7.86 14.65 9.23
N VAL A 68 -8.09 15.52 8.22
CA VAL A 68 -8.13 15.12 6.81
C VAL A 68 -6.78 14.55 6.37
N GLY A 69 -5.66 15.18 6.76
CA GLY A 69 -4.31 14.68 6.49
C GLY A 69 -4.08 13.28 7.05
N VAL A 70 -4.42 13.06 8.33
CA VAL A 70 -4.32 11.74 8.98
C VAL A 70 -5.18 10.71 8.27
N SER A 71 -6.47 11.02 8.01
CA SER A 71 -7.37 10.08 7.34
C SER A 71 -6.91 9.77 5.91
N THR A 72 -6.30 10.74 5.21
CA THR A 72 -5.74 10.57 3.87
C THR A 72 -4.55 9.60 3.89
N SER A 73 -3.63 9.76 4.85
CA SER A 73 -2.44 8.90 4.95
C SER A 73 -2.81 7.46 5.35
N GLU A 74 -3.74 7.30 6.29
CA GLU A 74 -4.21 5.98 6.69
C GLU A 74 -4.95 5.25 5.56
N LEU A 75 -5.78 5.97 4.80
CA LEU A 75 -6.45 5.41 3.63
C LEU A 75 -5.44 4.99 2.56
N ALA A 76 -4.46 5.83 2.25
CA ALA A 76 -3.44 5.52 1.24
C ALA A 76 -2.67 4.24 1.60
N ARG A 77 -2.26 4.09 2.86
CA ARG A 77 -1.62 2.88 3.38
C ARG A 77 -2.53 1.66 3.23
N ALA A 78 -3.78 1.76 3.70
CA ALA A 78 -4.72 0.64 3.70
C ALA A 78 -5.07 0.17 2.27
N GLN A 79 -5.26 1.09 1.33
CA GLN A 79 -5.54 0.78 -0.07
C GLN A 79 -4.39 0.04 -0.76
N LEU A 80 -3.13 0.46 -0.52
CA LEU A 80 -1.97 -0.22 -1.10
C LEU A 80 -1.84 -1.64 -0.55
N ILE A 81 -1.99 -1.82 0.76
CA ILE A 81 -1.96 -3.16 1.38
C ILE A 81 -3.08 -4.04 0.80
N ALA A 82 -4.31 -3.53 0.67
CA ALA A 82 -5.42 -4.27 0.10
C ALA A 82 -5.17 -4.66 -1.36
N THR A 83 -4.61 -3.76 -2.16
CA THR A 83 -4.28 -4.02 -3.57
C THR A 83 -3.22 -5.12 -3.71
N ALA A 84 -2.13 -5.04 -2.95
CA ALA A 84 -1.06 -6.03 -2.98
C ALA A 84 -1.51 -7.41 -2.48
N LEU A 85 -2.30 -7.45 -1.39
CA LEU A 85 -2.89 -8.69 -0.88
C LEU A 85 -3.91 -9.27 -1.86
N GLY A 86 -4.64 -8.43 -2.59
CA GLY A 86 -5.51 -8.86 -3.69
C GLY A 86 -4.73 -9.58 -4.80
N GLN A 87 -3.53 -9.12 -5.14
CA GLN A 87 -2.63 -9.78 -6.10
C GLN A 87 -2.12 -11.12 -5.56
N LEU A 88 -1.70 -11.18 -4.29
CA LEU A 88 -1.29 -12.43 -3.65
C LEU A 88 -2.46 -13.43 -3.53
N ALA A 89 -3.67 -12.95 -3.23
CA ALA A 89 -4.86 -13.79 -3.14
C ALA A 89 -5.21 -14.50 -4.46
N GLN A 90 -4.81 -13.95 -5.61
CA GLN A 90 -4.98 -14.62 -6.91
C GLN A 90 -4.15 -15.91 -7.00
N THR A 91 -3.01 -15.99 -6.31
CA THR A 91 -2.14 -17.19 -6.32
C THR A 91 -2.73 -18.37 -5.51
N VAL A 92 -3.72 -18.07 -4.67
CA VAL A 92 -4.40 -19.07 -3.82
C VAL A 92 -5.87 -19.23 -4.18
N SER A 93 -6.35 -18.60 -5.26
CA SER A 93 -7.72 -18.76 -5.72
C SER A 93 -7.85 -20.03 -6.55
N ASP A 94 -8.67 -20.96 -6.05
CA ASP A 94 -9.08 -22.14 -6.81
C ASP A 94 -10.19 -21.73 -7.77
N SER A 95 -9.85 -21.41 -9.03
CA SER A 95 -10.84 -21.10 -10.04
C SER A 95 -11.56 -22.38 -10.44
N THR A 96 -12.84 -22.50 -10.04
CA THR A 96 -13.75 -23.58 -10.47
C THR A 96 -14.23 -23.40 -11.93
N SER A 97 -13.77 -22.39 -12.63
CA SER A 97 -14.14 -22.11 -14.04
C SER A 97 -13.17 -22.77 -15.00
N SER A 98 -13.16 -24.08 -15.07
CA SER A 98 -12.53 -24.82 -16.17
C SER A 98 -13.50 -24.95 -17.35
N THR A 99 -13.76 -23.85 -18.04
CA THR A 99 -14.36 -23.90 -19.40
C THR A 99 -13.53 -23.04 -20.33
N SER A 100 -12.29 -23.47 -20.55
CA SER A 100 -11.52 -23.00 -21.71
C SER A 100 -11.39 -24.16 -22.68
N ALA A 101 -12.11 -24.07 -23.79
CA ALA A 101 -12.17 -25.10 -24.85
C ALA A 101 -10.86 -25.21 -25.68
N THR A 102 -9.75 -24.77 -25.14
CA THR A 102 -8.42 -24.93 -25.73
C THR A 102 -7.52 -25.61 -24.70
N GLY A 103 -7.23 -26.88 -24.93
CA GLY A 103 -6.50 -27.82 -24.04
C GLY A 103 -5.10 -27.42 -23.59
N ALA A 104 -4.91 -26.20 -23.16
CA ALA A 104 -3.75 -25.81 -22.36
C ALA A 104 -4.10 -26.02 -20.89
N ALA A 105 -3.43 -26.95 -20.22
CA ALA A 105 -3.49 -27.13 -18.78
C ALA A 105 -3.19 -25.78 -18.12
N GLN A 106 -4.23 -25.08 -17.64
CA GLN A 106 -4.04 -23.92 -16.79
C GLN A 106 -3.62 -24.45 -15.41
N ASN A 107 -2.36 -24.23 -15.05
CA ASN A 107 -1.79 -24.48 -13.71
C ASN A 107 -2.37 -23.45 -12.71
N GLY A 108 -3.68 -23.39 -12.58
CA GLY A 108 -4.40 -22.39 -11.80
C GLY A 108 -5.11 -23.00 -10.58
N GLY A 109 -4.36 -23.54 -9.66
CA GLY A 109 -4.89 -23.97 -8.37
C GLY A 109 -3.95 -23.55 -7.25
N SER A 110 -4.51 -23.37 -6.05
CA SER A 110 -3.72 -23.11 -4.87
C SER A 110 -2.71 -24.24 -4.58
N PRO A 111 -1.58 -23.98 -3.94
CA PRO A 111 -0.66 -25.04 -3.48
C PRO A 111 -1.40 -26.14 -2.67
N SER A 112 -2.41 -25.79 -1.88
CA SER A 112 -3.19 -26.76 -1.11
C SER A 112 -4.04 -27.67 -1.99
N ALA A 113 -4.69 -27.13 -3.03
CA ALA A 113 -5.46 -27.92 -3.99
C ALA A 113 -4.54 -28.87 -4.78
N MET A 114 -3.38 -28.40 -5.22
CA MET A 114 -2.41 -29.24 -5.93
C MET A 114 -1.86 -30.39 -5.06
N ILE A 115 -1.62 -30.16 -3.78
CA ILE A 115 -1.25 -31.21 -2.82
C ILE A 115 -2.40 -32.21 -2.64
N GLY A 116 -3.66 -31.75 -2.60
CA GLY A 116 -4.84 -32.61 -2.57
C GLY A 116 -4.95 -33.50 -3.83
N ASN A 117 -4.68 -32.94 -5.00
CA ASN A 117 -4.64 -33.68 -6.27
C ASN A 117 -3.54 -34.74 -6.27
N LEU A 118 -2.34 -34.41 -5.75
CA LEU A 118 -1.24 -35.34 -5.60
C LEU A 118 -1.60 -36.49 -4.65
N GLN A 119 -2.25 -36.20 -3.53
CA GLN A 119 -2.74 -37.22 -2.60
C GLN A 119 -3.75 -38.17 -3.27
N SER A 120 -4.66 -37.62 -4.05
CA SER A 120 -5.68 -38.41 -4.80
C SER A 120 -5.01 -39.28 -5.87
N ALA A 121 -4.00 -38.79 -6.58
CA ALA A 121 -3.25 -39.57 -7.56
C ALA A 121 -2.48 -40.73 -6.91
N LEU A 122 -1.87 -40.51 -5.73
CA LEU A 122 -1.19 -41.55 -4.95
C LEU A 122 -2.17 -42.61 -4.47
N GLN A 123 -3.36 -42.23 -3.99
CA GLN A 123 -4.39 -43.19 -3.57
C GLN A 123 -4.86 -44.03 -4.75
N THR A 124 -5.02 -43.46 -5.94
CA THR A 124 -5.35 -44.20 -7.16
C THR A 124 -4.23 -45.17 -7.55
N LEU A 125 -2.96 -44.72 -7.51
CA LEU A 125 -1.81 -45.58 -7.76
C LEU A 125 -1.73 -46.74 -6.76
N GLY A 126 -2.13 -46.54 -5.49
CA GLY A 126 -2.19 -47.58 -4.47
C GLY A 126 -3.11 -48.72 -4.80
N THR A 127 -4.07 -48.58 -5.72
CA THR A 127 -4.97 -49.66 -6.16
C THR A 127 -4.34 -50.60 -7.21
N ASP A 128 -3.42 -50.06 -8.04
CA ASP A 128 -2.63 -50.79 -9.02
C ASP A 128 -1.26 -50.15 -9.18
N PRO A 129 -0.28 -50.50 -8.31
CA PRO A 129 1.04 -49.86 -8.25
C PRO A 129 1.89 -49.99 -9.51
N SER A 130 1.63 -51.04 -10.30
CA SER A 130 2.35 -51.31 -11.56
C SER A 130 1.79 -50.57 -12.78
N ASN A 131 0.69 -49.86 -12.61
CA ASN A 131 0.01 -49.14 -13.70
C ASN A 131 0.80 -47.88 -14.11
N ALA A 132 1.44 -47.93 -15.28
CA ALA A 132 2.27 -46.83 -15.77
C ALA A 132 1.47 -45.52 -15.95
N SER A 133 0.18 -45.59 -16.32
CA SER A 133 -0.66 -44.40 -16.47
C SER A 133 -0.95 -43.76 -15.10
N ALA A 134 -1.19 -44.57 -14.04
CA ALA A 134 -1.37 -44.05 -12.68
C ALA A 134 -0.04 -43.49 -12.11
N GLN A 135 1.08 -44.13 -12.39
CA GLN A 135 2.41 -43.61 -12.04
C GLN A 135 2.68 -42.25 -12.70
N GLN A 136 2.38 -42.14 -14.00
CA GLN A 136 2.49 -40.87 -14.75
C GLN A 136 1.58 -39.78 -14.16
N ALA A 137 0.36 -40.14 -13.74
CA ALA A 137 -0.55 -39.18 -13.13
C ALA A 137 0.02 -38.63 -11.80
N VAL A 138 0.70 -39.44 -11.00
CA VAL A 138 1.40 -38.98 -9.78
C VAL A 138 2.52 -38.00 -10.11
N VAL A 139 3.38 -38.29 -11.10
CA VAL A 139 4.46 -37.37 -11.54
C VAL A 139 3.88 -36.05 -12.05
N THR A 140 2.79 -36.12 -12.81
CA THR A 140 2.10 -34.91 -13.30
C THR A 140 1.53 -34.08 -12.16
N ALA A 141 0.85 -34.69 -11.19
CA ALA A 141 0.33 -33.99 -10.01
C ALA A 141 1.45 -33.42 -9.12
N ALA A 142 2.59 -34.13 -9.00
CA ALA A 142 3.75 -33.62 -8.29
C ALA A 142 4.35 -32.40 -9.00
N SER A 143 4.47 -32.43 -10.33
CA SER A 143 4.93 -31.27 -11.12
C SER A 143 4.00 -30.07 -11.00
N GLN A 144 2.70 -30.29 -10.94
CA GLN A 144 1.71 -29.22 -10.73
C GLN A 144 1.86 -28.62 -9.33
N ALA A 145 2.07 -29.43 -8.29
CA ALA A 145 2.29 -28.96 -6.92
C ALA A 145 3.59 -28.13 -6.81
N ALA A 146 4.69 -28.59 -7.40
CA ALA A 146 5.95 -27.82 -7.46
C ALA A 146 5.76 -26.51 -8.24
N GLY A 147 5.09 -26.57 -9.42
CA GLY A 147 4.78 -25.41 -10.24
C GLY A 147 3.93 -24.35 -9.54
N ALA A 148 2.93 -24.77 -8.75
CA ALA A 148 2.10 -23.86 -7.96
C ALA A 148 2.93 -23.11 -6.89
N LEU A 149 3.87 -23.79 -6.23
CA LEU A 149 4.78 -23.16 -5.26
C LEU A 149 5.75 -22.21 -5.93
N ASN A 150 6.33 -22.59 -7.08
CA ASN A 150 7.20 -21.70 -7.87
C ASN A 150 6.44 -20.44 -8.30
N ALA A 151 5.22 -20.58 -8.83
CA ALA A 151 4.38 -19.47 -9.25
C ALA A 151 4.01 -18.54 -8.07
N GLY A 152 3.63 -19.11 -6.93
CA GLY A 152 3.35 -18.37 -5.70
C GLY A 152 4.57 -17.58 -5.20
N SER A 153 5.76 -18.21 -5.24
CA SER A 153 7.02 -17.54 -4.89
C SER A 153 7.34 -16.41 -5.87
N ALA A 154 7.22 -16.65 -7.18
CA ALA A 154 7.48 -15.62 -8.20
C ALA A 154 6.51 -14.43 -8.06
N ALA A 155 5.22 -14.68 -7.84
CA ALA A 155 4.24 -13.62 -7.59
C ALA A 155 4.56 -12.81 -6.32
N THR A 156 5.03 -13.48 -5.26
CA THR A 156 5.45 -12.82 -4.02
C THR A 156 6.63 -11.88 -4.25
N GLN A 157 7.64 -12.30 -5.01
CA GLN A 157 8.77 -11.42 -5.36
C GLN A 157 8.33 -10.28 -6.29
N GLY A 158 7.43 -10.53 -7.25
CA GLY A 158 6.86 -9.48 -8.13
C GLY A 158 6.10 -8.41 -7.35
N VAL A 159 5.35 -8.77 -6.32
CA VAL A 159 4.69 -7.81 -5.42
C VAL A 159 5.72 -6.97 -4.66
N ARG A 160 6.83 -7.57 -4.19
CA ARG A 160 7.93 -6.85 -3.52
C ARG A 160 8.64 -5.88 -4.47
N GLU A 161 8.90 -6.29 -5.70
CA GLU A 161 9.49 -5.43 -6.75
C GLU A 161 8.59 -4.23 -7.07
N THR A 162 7.28 -4.48 -7.20
CA THR A 162 6.29 -3.42 -7.42
C THR A 162 6.27 -2.43 -6.26
N ALA A 163 6.25 -2.90 -5.03
CA ALA A 163 6.29 -2.04 -3.83
C ALA A 163 7.59 -1.21 -3.78
N ASP A 164 8.73 -1.79 -4.11
CA ASP A 164 10.03 -1.08 -4.15
C ASP A 164 10.04 0.02 -5.24
N ALA A 165 9.49 -0.25 -6.42
CA ALA A 165 9.33 0.74 -7.49
C ALA A 165 8.36 1.88 -7.10
N ASN A 166 7.26 1.55 -6.42
CA ASN A 166 6.33 2.53 -5.88
C ASN A 166 7.02 3.42 -4.83
N MET A 167 7.84 2.86 -3.95
CA MET A 167 8.63 3.61 -2.97
C MET A 167 9.56 4.61 -3.65
N ALA A 168 10.22 4.25 -4.76
CA ALA A 168 11.04 5.17 -5.54
C ALA A 168 10.22 6.33 -6.13
N SER A 169 9.04 6.04 -6.66
CA SER A 169 8.09 7.03 -7.18
C SER A 169 7.58 7.97 -6.08
N SER A 170 7.22 7.42 -4.92
CA SER A 170 6.78 8.17 -3.75
C SER A 170 7.87 9.13 -3.26
N VAL A 171 9.13 8.69 -3.18
CA VAL A 171 10.28 9.54 -2.79
C VAL A 171 10.47 10.69 -3.78
N SER A 172 10.37 10.43 -5.08
CA SER A 172 10.43 11.49 -6.11
C SER A 172 9.31 12.51 -5.93
N THR A 173 8.09 12.03 -5.68
CA THR A 173 6.90 12.87 -5.45
C THR A 173 7.04 13.70 -4.18
N ILE A 174 7.51 13.10 -3.08
CA ILE A 174 7.75 13.79 -1.80
C ILE A 174 8.73 14.95 -1.98
N ASN A 175 9.88 14.71 -2.62
CA ASN A 175 10.88 15.77 -2.86
C ASN A 175 10.31 16.92 -3.70
N LYS A 176 9.53 16.61 -4.74
CA LYS A 176 8.84 17.62 -5.55
C LYS A 176 7.83 18.43 -4.71
N LEU A 177 7.02 17.77 -3.90
CA LEU A 177 6.01 18.42 -3.05
C LEU A 177 6.68 19.27 -1.95
N LEU A 178 7.77 18.80 -1.34
CA LEU A 178 8.53 19.59 -0.37
C LEU A 178 9.14 20.85 -0.99
N GLY A 179 9.62 20.77 -2.23
CA GLY A 179 10.09 21.94 -2.99
C GLY A 179 8.96 22.94 -3.31
N GLN A 180 7.80 22.46 -3.71
CA GLN A 180 6.60 23.29 -3.94
C GLN A 180 6.11 23.92 -2.63
N TYR A 181 6.14 23.18 -1.54
CA TYR A 181 5.79 23.65 -0.22
C TYR A 181 6.68 24.82 0.23
N ALA A 182 7.99 24.68 0.03
CA ALA A 182 8.95 25.75 0.36
C ALA A 182 8.61 27.06 -0.37
N MET A 183 8.22 26.99 -1.64
CA MET A 183 7.79 28.16 -2.40
C MET A 183 6.50 28.77 -1.85
N ALA A 184 5.51 27.96 -1.53
CA ALA A 184 4.23 28.40 -0.97
C ALA A 184 4.42 29.00 0.43
N ASP A 185 5.24 28.38 1.28
CA ASP A 185 5.54 28.89 2.63
C ASP A 185 6.30 30.23 2.58
N ALA A 186 7.27 30.37 1.67
CA ALA A 186 7.96 31.63 1.44
C ALA A 186 7.01 32.74 0.95
N ALA A 187 6.03 32.40 0.11
CA ALA A 187 5.01 33.35 -0.34
C ALA A 187 4.13 33.83 0.82
N VAL A 188 3.75 32.92 1.76
CA VAL A 188 3.01 33.29 2.98
C VAL A 188 3.84 34.23 3.85
N ILE A 189 5.11 33.87 4.14
CA ILE A 189 6.00 34.67 4.99
C ILE A 189 6.21 36.09 4.41
N ASN A 190 6.55 36.19 3.11
CA ASN A 190 6.78 37.45 2.43
C ASN A 190 5.51 38.28 2.34
N GLY A 191 4.36 37.65 2.10
CA GLY A 191 3.06 38.32 2.06
C GLY A 191 2.69 38.92 3.42
N ILE A 192 2.85 38.18 4.52
CA ILE A 192 2.62 38.67 5.88
C ILE A 192 3.52 39.87 6.18
N GLN A 193 4.82 39.80 5.84
CA GLN A 193 5.77 40.88 6.08
C GLN A 193 5.44 42.16 5.28
N SER A 194 4.88 42.01 4.08
CA SER A 194 4.49 43.14 3.23
C SER A 194 3.05 43.61 3.46
N GLY A 195 2.26 42.93 4.32
CA GLY A 195 0.85 43.23 4.52
C GLY A 195 -0.06 42.83 3.33
N ALA A 196 0.43 41.96 2.44
CA ALA A 196 -0.33 41.46 1.29
C ALA A 196 -1.33 40.35 1.69
N ASN A 197 -2.35 40.13 0.86
CA ASN A 197 -3.24 38.97 1.05
C ASN A 197 -2.49 37.65 0.78
N VAL A 198 -2.48 36.76 1.76
CA VAL A 198 -1.77 35.47 1.72
C VAL A 198 -2.71 34.27 1.59
N SER A 199 -4.04 34.48 1.50
CA SER A 199 -5.04 33.41 1.50
C SER A 199 -4.75 32.35 0.43
N GLN A 200 -4.47 32.75 -0.80
CA GLN A 200 -4.16 31.82 -1.90
C GLN A 200 -2.89 31.01 -1.66
N ALA A 201 -1.85 31.63 -1.10
CA ALA A 201 -0.61 30.94 -0.79
C ALA A 201 -0.82 29.93 0.35
N GLN A 202 -1.65 30.25 1.33
CA GLN A 202 -2.05 29.35 2.40
C GLN A 202 -2.88 28.17 1.86
N ASP A 203 -3.86 28.39 0.97
CA ASP A 203 -4.63 27.31 0.34
C ASP A 203 -3.72 26.38 -0.49
N SER A 204 -2.75 26.96 -1.22
CA SER A 204 -1.74 26.17 -1.94
C SER A 204 -0.91 25.31 -0.99
N ARG A 205 -0.48 25.86 0.14
CA ARG A 205 0.28 25.16 1.17
C ARG A 205 -0.51 24.00 1.76
N ASP A 206 -1.79 24.21 2.06
CA ASP A 206 -2.69 23.19 2.61
C ASP A 206 -2.98 22.06 1.60
N SER A 207 -3.15 22.41 0.33
CA SER A 207 -3.29 21.43 -0.76
C SER A 207 -2.05 20.56 -0.91
N ILE A 208 -0.85 21.14 -0.82
CA ILE A 208 0.41 20.40 -0.87
C ILE A 208 0.56 19.48 0.34
N LEU A 209 0.17 19.92 1.55
CA LEU A 209 0.16 19.09 2.75
C LEU A 209 -0.76 17.87 2.60
N THR A 210 -1.94 18.05 2.01
CA THR A 210 -2.85 16.94 1.72
C THR A 210 -2.24 15.94 0.73
N GLN A 211 -1.53 16.42 -0.31
CA GLN A 211 -0.83 15.56 -1.26
C GLN A 211 0.38 14.85 -0.62
N LEU A 212 1.11 15.52 0.29
CA LEU A 212 2.17 14.89 1.08
C LEU A 212 1.60 13.79 1.98
N SER A 213 0.43 14.03 2.61
CA SER A 213 -0.25 13.05 3.45
C SER A 213 -0.63 11.77 2.71
N GLN A 214 -0.84 11.82 1.39
CA GLN A 214 -1.02 10.61 0.57
C GLN A 214 0.26 9.75 0.52
N GLN A 215 1.44 10.40 0.51
CA GLN A 215 2.72 9.71 0.39
C GLN A 215 3.24 9.19 1.73
N LEU A 216 3.13 9.99 2.79
CA LEU A 216 3.55 9.64 4.15
C LEU A 216 2.74 10.42 5.18
N GLY A 217 2.60 9.89 6.39
CA GLY A 217 2.00 10.62 7.50
C GLY A 217 2.79 11.86 7.85
N VAL A 218 2.11 13.03 7.90
CA VAL A 218 2.73 14.30 8.22
C VAL A 218 2.05 14.99 9.40
N THR A 219 2.85 15.67 10.19
CA THR A 219 2.40 16.60 11.23
C THR A 219 3.04 17.95 11.01
N THR A 220 2.36 19.01 11.41
CA THR A 220 2.86 20.39 11.22
C THR A 220 2.97 21.09 12.56
N ALA A 221 3.98 21.97 12.68
CA ALA A 221 4.13 22.86 13.83
C ALA A 221 4.25 24.31 13.36
N PRO A 222 3.47 25.25 13.95
CA PRO A 222 3.56 26.65 13.58
C PRO A 222 4.89 27.25 14.07
N GLY A 223 5.54 27.97 13.17
CA GLY A 223 6.73 28.78 13.46
C GLY A 223 6.41 30.26 13.60
N SER A 224 7.45 31.07 13.80
CA SER A 224 7.33 32.51 13.76
C SER A 224 6.97 33.00 12.35
N ASN A 225 6.36 34.18 12.24
CA ASN A 225 6.03 34.84 10.98
C ASN A 225 5.11 34.05 10.02
N GLY A 226 4.25 33.15 10.56
CA GLY A 226 3.32 32.39 9.76
C GLY A 226 3.92 31.20 9.00
N SER A 227 5.20 30.87 9.22
CA SER A 227 5.82 29.64 8.70
C SER A 227 5.21 28.40 9.35
N LEU A 228 5.26 27.26 8.65
CA LEU A 228 4.90 25.96 9.20
C LEU A 228 6.03 24.96 8.92
N SER A 229 6.56 24.33 9.96
CA SER A 229 7.47 23.19 9.84
C SER A 229 6.67 21.90 9.61
N ILE A 230 7.25 20.95 8.86
CA ILE A 230 6.65 19.64 8.58
C ILE A 230 7.54 18.55 9.17
N TYR A 231 6.91 17.64 9.88
CA TYR A 231 7.53 16.42 10.42
C TYR A 231 6.75 15.20 9.92
N SER A 232 7.42 14.06 9.81
CA SER A 232 6.72 12.78 9.62
C SER A 232 5.90 12.43 10.88
N ASP A 233 5.00 11.47 10.76
CA ASP A 233 4.25 10.90 11.90
C ASP A 233 5.15 10.22 12.94
N SER A 234 6.37 9.85 12.57
CA SER A 234 7.42 9.36 13.47
C SER A 234 8.32 10.46 14.05
N GLY A 235 8.09 11.73 13.70
CA GLY A 235 8.82 12.89 14.24
C GLY A 235 10.09 13.28 13.49
N VAL A 236 10.37 12.70 12.31
CA VAL A 236 11.50 13.10 11.48
C VAL A 236 11.17 14.42 10.77
N THR A 237 12.08 15.39 10.84
CA THR A 237 11.92 16.68 10.17
C THR A 237 11.97 16.51 8.65
N LEU A 238 10.93 16.99 7.94
CA LEU A 238 10.86 17.01 6.48
C LEU A 238 11.07 18.41 5.90
N TYR A 239 10.62 19.43 6.63
CA TYR A 239 10.77 20.84 6.26
C TYR A 239 10.84 21.70 7.50
N GLU A 240 11.86 22.55 7.59
CA GLU A 240 12.05 23.50 8.70
C GLU A 240 12.91 24.67 8.28
N GLY A 241 12.60 25.87 8.78
CA GLY A 241 13.40 27.08 8.53
C GLY A 241 13.50 27.48 7.06
N GLY A 242 12.49 27.17 6.25
CA GLY A 242 12.48 27.46 4.81
C GLY A 242 13.22 26.42 3.95
N GLN A 243 13.75 25.36 4.54
CA GLN A 243 14.58 24.36 3.86
C GLN A 243 13.93 22.98 3.88
N PRO A 244 13.65 22.38 2.71
CA PRO A 244 13.24 20.99 2.60
C PRO A 244 14.42 20.05 2.90
N ARG A 245 14.16 18.95 3.60
CA ARG A 245 15.13 17.88 3.84
C ARG A 245 15.19 16.93 2.66
N ALA A 246 16.37 16.38 2.39
CA ALA A 246 16.55 15.44 1.30
C ALA A 246 15.99 14.06 1.65
N VAL A 247 14.98 13.60 0.92
CA VAL A 247 14.47 12.24 1.01
C VAL A 247 15.16 11.42 -0.09
N THR A 248 15.85 10.36 0.30
CA THR A 248 16.64 9.54 -0.62
C THR A 248 16.24 8.07 -0.55
N PHE A 249 16.28 7.40 -1.67
CA PHE A 249 16.02 5.98 -1.79
C PHE A 249 16.83 5.38 -2.94
N THR A 250 17.39 4.21 -2.72
CA THR A 250 18.04 3.41 -3.77
C THR A 250 17.23 2.14 -3.94
N PRO A 251 16.56 1.93 -5.08
CA PRO A 251 15.80 0.72 -5.34
C PRO A 251 16.66 -0.53 -5.22
N THR A 252 16.07 -1.62 -4.76
CA THR A 252 16.72 -2.93 -4.65
C THR A 252 16.75 -3.58 -6.03
N PRO A 253 17.92 -4.00 -6.56
CA PRO A 253 18.03 -4.48 -7.94
C PRO A 253 17.20 -5.72 -8.26
N ALA A 254 17.03 -6.62 -7.29
CA ALA A 254 16.23 -7.84 -7.40
C ALA A 254 15.86 -8.37 -6.02
N PHE A 255 14.68 -8.98 -5.92
CA PHE A 255 14.24 -9.66 -4.71
C PHE A 255 14.35 -11.17 -4.84
N THR A 256 14.86 -11.78 -3.79
CA THR A 256 14.86 -13.22 -3.55
C THR A 256 14.24 -13.50 -2.19
N SER A 257 13.91 -14.75 -1.90
CA SER A 257 13.26 -15.14 -0.63
C SER A 257 13.99 -14.66 0.64
N GLY A 258 15.31 -14.50 0.59
CA GLY A 258 16.13 -14.06 1.73
C GLY A 258 16.63 -12.60 1.65
N SER A 259 16.33 -11.86 0.59
CA SER A 259 16.81 -10.48 0.43
C SER A 259 15.96 -9.48 1.25
N ASN A 260 16.62 -8.47 1.81
CA ASN A 260 15.98 -7.32 2.43
C ASN A 260 15.95 -6.14 1.45
N GLY A 261 14.89 -5.32 1.52
CA GLY A 261 14.82 -4.08 0.77
C GLY A 261 15.65 -2.96 1.41
N ASN A 262 16.13 -2.02 0.59
CA ASN A 262 16.82 -0.83 1.08
C ASN A 262 15.84 0.11 1.80
N PRO A 263 16.26 0.80 2.88
CA PRO A 263 15.41 1.78 3.55
C PRO A 263 15.32 3.09 2.77
N VAL A 264 14.22 3.81 2.95
CA VAL A 264 14.13 5.23 2.60
C VAL A 264 14.75 6.03 3.72
N LEU A 265 15.52 7.06 3.36
CA LEU A 265 16.26 7.90 4.29
C LEU A 265 15.82 9.36 4.17
N VAL A 266 15.75 10.07 5.29
CA VAL A 266 15.63 11.55 5.35
C VAL A 266 16.89 12.07 6.03
N ASP A 267 17.68 12.85 5.33
CA ASP A 267 19.01 13.32 5.79
C ASP A 267 19.87 12.18 6.39
N GLY A 268 19.81 10.97 5.80
CA GLY A 268 20.54 9.80 6.26
C GLY A 268 19.86 9.00 7.39
N VAL A 269 18.73 9.47 7.94
CA VAL A 269 17.96 8.73 8.96
C VAL A 269 16.97 7.80 8.28
N PRO A 270 17.00 6.48 8.54
CA PRO A 270 16.05 5.54 7.95
C PRO A 270 14.65 5.76 8.53
N ILE A 271 13.66 5.90 7.62
CA ILE A 271 12.24 6.07 7.94
C ILE A 271 11.38 4.87 7.51
N THR A 272 11.98 3.87 6.85
CA THR A 272 11.34 2.59 6.50
C THR A 272 12.30 1.43 6.79
N GLY A 273 11.77 0.20 6.81
CA GLY A 273 12.53 -1.02 7.10
C GLY A 273 12.36 -1.48 8.54
N GLN A 274 12.55 -2.79 8.77
CA GLN A 274 12.30 -3.46 10.06
C GLN A 274 13.18 -2.94 11.22
N THR A 275 14.36 -2.40 10.90
CA THR A 275 15.31 -1.90 11.89
C THR A 275 15.30 -0.37 12.02
N SER A 276 14.39 0.31 11.36
CA SER A 276 14.28 1.77 11.44
C SER A 276 13.82 2.20 12.84
N PRO A 277 14.58 3.08 13.52
CA PRO A 277 14.19 3.59 14.84
C PRO A 277 13.02 4.59 14.74
N MET A 278 12.79 5.17 13.56
CA MET A 278 11.78 6.19 13.31
C MET A 278 10.92 5.82 12.09
N ALA A 279 10.44 4.57 12.06
CA ALA A 279 9.61 4.08 10.97
C ALA A 279 8.28 4.85 10.88
N ILE A 280 7.95 5.32 9.69
CA ILE A 280 6.66 5.96 9.40
C ILE A 280 5.53 4.94 9.51
N GLN A 281 4.37 5.40 9.98
CA GLN A 281 3.24 4.53 10.30
C GLN A 281 2.13 4.59 9.26
N SER A 282 2.05 5.66 8.45
CA SER A 282 0.95 5.91 7.52
C SER A 282 1.45 6.48 6.19
N GLY A 283 0.55 6.56 5.20
CA GLY A 283 0.85 6.95 3.83
C GLY A 283 1.23 5.78 2.92
N ALA A 284 1.28 6.07 1.61
CA ALA A 284 1.62 5.10 0.57
C ALA A 284 2.96 4.42 0.84
N LEU A 285 3.98 5.20 1.20
CA LEU A 285 5.33 4.73 1.47
C LEU A 285 5.38 3.71 2.62
N ALA A 286 4.58 3.92 3.69
CA ALA A 286 4.47 2.97 4.80
C ALA A 286 3.74 1.69 4.37
N GLY A 287 2.74 1.80 3.49
CA GLY A 287 2.04 0.66 2.91
C GLY A 287 2.96 -0.22 2.07
N ASP A 288 3.70 0.39 1.15
CA ASP A 288 4.67 -0.32 0.29
C ASP A 288 5.80 -0.96 1.13
N ALA A 289 6.31 -0.27 2.14
CA ALA A 289 7.31 -0.82 3.06
C ALA A 289 6.76 -2.04 3.83
N ALA A 290 5.52 -1.97 4.34
CA ALA A 290 4.89 -3.10 5.04
C ALA A 290 4.70 -4.32 4.12
N ILE A 291 4.28 -4.10 2.87
CA ILE A 291 4.15 -5.16 1.86
C ILE A 291 5.52 -5.78 1.56
N ARG A 292 6.50 -4.95 1.21
CA ARG A 292 7.83 -5.39 0.77
C ARG A 292 8.60 -6.13 1.85
N ASP A 293 8.55 -5.63 3.10
CA ASP A 293 9.46 -6.05 4.16
C ASP A 293 8.81 -6.96 5.21
N THR A 294 7.46 -7.07 5.23
CA THR A 294 6.76 -7.85 6.27
C THR A 294 5.77 -8.84 5.68
N ILE A 295 4.77 -8.38 4.92
CA ILE A 295 3.63 -9.23 4.50
C ILE A 295 4.06 -10.24 3.43
N ALA A 296 4.71 -9.78 2.37
CA ALA A 296 5.17 -10.66 1.30
C ALA A 296 6.27 -11.64 1.76
N PRO A 297 7.28 -11.25 2.56
CA PRO A 297 8.23 -12.20 3.14
C PRO A 297 7.60 -13.24 4.05
N GLN A 298 6.55 -12.90 4.80
CA GLN A 298 5.84 -13.85 5.64
C GLN A 298 5.12 -14.92 4.79
N TYR A 299 4.43 -14.51 3.73
CA TYR A 299 3.81 -15.45 2.78
C TYR A 299 4.87 -16.31 2.08
N GLN A 300 5.98 -15.73 1.63
CA GLN A 300 7.11 -16.49 1.06
C GLN A 300 7.61 -17.57 2.03
N SER A 301 7.76 -17.24 3.30
CA SER A 301 8.17 -18.20 4.32
C SER A 301 7.18 -19.36 4.45
N GLN A 302 5.86 -19.11 4.34
CA GLN A 302 4.86 -20.17 4.35
C GLN A 302 4.98 -21.09 3.15
N LEU A 303 5.17 -20.54 1.94
CA LEU A 303 5.40 -21.32 0.72
C LEU A 303 6.67 -22.19 0.83
N ASP A 304 7.74 -21.61 1.38
CA ASP A 304 9.00 -22.32 1.60
C ASP A 304 8.86 -23.47 2.60
N GLN A 305 8.06 -23.30 3.67
CA GLN A 305 7.73 -24.37 4.60
C GLN A 305 6.90 -25.49 3.94
N ILE A 306 5.97 -25.14 3.05
CA ILE A 306 5.18 -26.14 2.29
C ILE A 306 6.12 -26.93 1.37
N ALA A 307 7.05 -26.26 0.67
CA ALA A 307 8.04 -26.93 -0.18
C ALA A 307 8.94 -27.88 0.62
N GLY A 308 9.46 -27.42 1.76
CA GLY A 308 10.26 -28.25 2.68
C GLY A 308 9.48 -29.45 3.21
N GLY A 309 8.18 -29.25 3.53
CA GLY A 309 7.26 -30.32 3.96
C GLY A 309 7.03 -31.36 2.87
N LEU A 310 6.87 -30.97 1.60
CA LEU A 310 6.80 -31.89 0.46
C LEU A 310 8.09 -32.69 0.31
N ILE A 311 9.25 -32.05 0.33
CA ILE A 311 10.54 -32.75 0.23
C ILE A 311 10.70 -33.75 1.39
N SER A 312 10.29 -33.37 2.60
CA SER A 312 10.34 -34.24 3.78
C SER A 312 9.37 -35.42 3.68
N ALA A 313 8.11 -35.21 3.29
CA ALA A 313 7.08 -36.25 3.17
C ALA A 313 7.45 -37.33 2.13
N PHE A 314 8.10 -36.89 1.04
CA PHE A 314 8.49 -37.76 -0.07
C PHE A 314 9.98 -38.19 -0.01
N SER A 315 10.65 -37.95 1.11
CA SER A 315 12.04 -38.39 1.32
C SER A 315 12.19 -39.89 1.32
N GLU A 316 13.38 -40.33 1.01
CA GLU A 316 13.79 -41.75 1.07
C GLU A 316 14.73 -41.99 2.26
N SER A 317 14.54 -43.09 2.93
CA SER A 317 15.35 -43.52 4.06
C SER A 317 15.98 -44.89 3.78
N ASP A 318 17.08 -45.14 4.42
CA ASP A 318 17.79 -46.43 4.35
C ASP A 318 16.89 -47.58 4.84
N GLN A 319 16.67 -48.57 3.96
CA GLN A 319 15.85 -49.77 4.19
C GLN A 319 16.70 -50.98 4.67
N SER A 320 18.00 -50.82 4.84
CA SER A 320 18.85 -51.89 5.34
C SER A 320 18.50 -52.25 6.79
N ALA A 321 18.84 -53.49 7.21
CA ALA A 321 18.58 -53.93 8.57
C ALA A 321 19.28 -53.07 9.65
N THR A 322 20.35 -52.38 9.25
CA THR A 322 21.08 -51.45 10.12
C THR A 322 21.27 -50.16 9.35
N PRO A 323 20.28 -49.23 9.41
CA PRO A 323 20.30 -47.98 8.63
C PRO A 323 21.52 -47.12 8.98
N THR A 324 22.35 -46.81 8.00
CA THR A 324 23.56 -45.97 8.15
C THR A 324 23.56 -44.79 7.15
N GLN A 325 22.70 -44.88 6.11
CA GLN A 325 22.64 -43.85 5.09
C GLN A 325 21.67 -42.73 5.49
N PRO A 326 21.95 -41.46 5.10
CA PRO A 326 21.10 -40.30 5.41
C PRO A 326 19.76 -40.40 4.70
N LYS A 327 18.76 -39.69 5.20
CA LYS A 327 17.53 -39.40 4.43
C LYS A 327 17.86 -38.52 3.25
N LEU A 328 17.34 -38.89 2.05
CA LEU A 328 17.57 -38.18 0.82
C LEU A 328 16.23 -37.67 0.23
N PRO A 329 16.23 -36.57 -0.52
CA PRO A 329 15.08 -36.13 -1.29
C PRO A 329 14.64 -37.19 -2.30
N GLY A 330 13.37 -37.59 -2.29
CA GLY A 330 12.82 -38.60 -3.22
C GLY A 330 12.12 -37.94 -4.42
N LEU A 331 10.78 -38.01 -4.46
CA LEU A 331 9.97 -37.49 -5.55
C LEU A 331 10.18 -35.97 -5.77
N PHE A 332 10.29 -35.19 -4.70
CA PHE A 332 10.63 -33.77 -4.77
C PHE A 332 12.09 -33.53 -4.43
N THR A 333 12.71 -32.61 -5.17
CA THR A 333 14.11 -32.22 -5.00
C THR A 333 14.27 -30.72 -5.21
N PHE A 334 15.50 -30.22 -5.04
CA PHE A 334 15.89 -28.83 -5.32
C PHE A 334 17.36 -28.79 -5.77
N PRO A 335 17.82 -27.73 -6.45
CA PRO A 335 19.20 -27.63 -6.91
C PRO A 335 20.22 -27.74 -5.76
N GLY A 336 21.18 -28.63 -5.93
CA GLY A 336 22.24 -28.88 -4.91
C GLY A 336 21.76 -29.69 -3.69
N ALA A 337 20.64 -30.38 -3.76
CA ALA A 337 20.09 -31.19 -2.68
C ALA A 337 21.07 -32.32 -2.28
N THR A 338 21.57 -32.31 -1.04
CA THR A 338 22.41 -33.37 -0.43
C THR A 338 21.71 -34.09 0.69
N GLY A 339 20.51 -33.67 1.09
CA GLY A 339 19.68 -34.23 2.15
C GLY A 339 18.35 -33.52 2.27
N VAL A 340 17.53 -33.96 3.21
CA VAL A 340 16.24 -33.35 3.51
C VAL A 340 16.43 -32.06 4.31
N PRO A 341 15.94 -30.88 3.85
CA PRO A 341 16.14 -29.64 4.57
C PRO A 341 15.37 -29.63 5.90
N SER A 342 15.97 -29.04 6.93
CA SER A 342 15.25 -28.74 8.17
C SER A 342 14.32 -27.51 7.98
N PRO A 343 13.29 -27.31 8.82
CA PRO A 343 12.39 -26.16 8.70
C PRO A 343 13.09 -24.80 8.68
N ASN A 344 14.22 -24.68 9.39
CA ASN A 344 15.02 -23.43 9.42
C ASN A 344 15.89 -23.23 8.16
N GLN A 345 16.00 -24.23 7.29
CA GLN A 345 16.75 -24.21 6.03
C GLN A 345 15.83 -24.16 4.81
N ALA A 346 14.55 -23.88 5.01
CA ALA A 346 13.54 -23.89 3.92
C ALA A 346 13.60 -22.64 3.03
N THR A 347 14.33 -21.59 3.39
CA THR A 347 14.36 -20.31 2.64
C THR A 347 14.69 -20.53 1.16
N GLY A 348 13.77 -20.11 0.26
CA GLY A 348 13.93 -20.19 -1.19
C GLY A 348 13.54 -21.54 -1.80
N LEU A 349 13.11 -22.51 -1.01
CA LEU A 349 12.72 -23.82 -1.52
C LEU A 349 11.49 -23.74 -2.44
N ALA A 350 10.50 -22.88 -2.11
CA ALA A 350 9.32 -22.72 -2.95
C ALA A 350 9.64 -22.20 -4.36
N ALA A 351 10.70 -21.42 -4.50
CA ALA A 351 11.16 -20.93 -5.81
C ALA A 351 11.89 -21.99 -6.65
N SER A 352 12.40 -23.05 -6.02
CA SER A 352 13.36 -23.98 -6.65
C SER A 352 12.98 -25.45 -6.53
N ILE A 353 11.90 -25.79 -5.83
CA ILE A 353 11.41 -27.15 -5.73
C ILE A 353 11.01 -27.68 -7.12
N ASP A 354 11.40 -28.90 -7.41
CA ASP A 354 11.11 -29.59 -8.67
C ASP A 354 10.89 -31.08 -8.43
N VAL A 355 10.29 -31.77 -9.40
CA VAL A 355 10.20 -33.22 -9.42
C VAL A 355 11.57 -33.78 -9.79
N ASN A 356 11.99 -34.87 -9.13
CA ASN A 356 13.26 -35.52 -9.39
C ASN A 356 13.30 -36.08 -10.83
N ALA A 357 14.33 -35.75 -11.59
CA ALA A 357 14.51 -36.18 -12.98
C ALA A 357 14.52 -37.73 -13.11
N ASN A 358 15.01 -38.45 -12.11
CA ASN A 358 15.13 -39.90 -12.14
C ASN A 358 13.76 -40.61 -12.20
N VAL A 359 12.65 -39.92 -11.85
CA VAL A 359 11.30 -40.48 -11.91
C VAL A 359 10.46 -39.88 -13.03
N ASP A 360 10.96 -38.86 -13.72
CA ASP A 360 10.25 -38.14 -14.77
C ASP A 360 10.61 -38.69 -16.17
N PRO A 361 9.70 -39.39 -16.88
CA PRO A 361 9.96 -39.95 -18.19
C PRO A 361 10.35 -38.88 -19.24
N SER A 362 9.87 -37.65 -19.12
CA SER A 362 10.24 -36.56 -20.04
C SER A 362 11.71 -36.17 -19.95
N ARG A 363 12.36 -36.53 -18.83
CA ARG A 363 13.79 -36.31 -18.55
C ARG A 363 14.59 -37.63 -18.54
N GLY A 364 14.00 -38.74 -19.04
CA GLY A 364 14.63 -40.07 -19.12
C GLY A 364 14.53 -40.88 -17.84
N GLY A 365 13.66 -40.49 -16.91
CA GLY A 365 13.45 -41.18 -15.64
C GLY A 365 12.58 -42.42 -15.75
N ASP A 366 12.56 -43.22 -14.68
CA ASP A 366 11.82 -44.49 -14.55
C ASP A 366 10.69 -44.34 -13.54
N LEU A 367 9.44 -44.45 -14.03
CA LEU A 367 8.22 -44.39 -13.22
C LEU A 367 8.15 -45.48 -12.15
N SER A 368 8.76 -46.64 -12.37
CA SER A 368 8.74 -47.76 -11.43
C SER A 368 9.42 -47.42 -10.07
N LEU A 369 10.28 -46.41 -10.04
CA LEU A 369 10.90 -45.91 -8.82
C LEU A 369 9.91 -45.31 -7.83
N LEU A 370 8.68 -44.89 -8.26
CA LEU A 370 7.63 -44.49 -7.35
C LEU A 370 7.20 -45.62 -6.43
N GLN A 371 7.13 -46.82 -6.95
CA GLN A 371 6.78 -48.03 -6.21
C GLN A 371 8.00 -48.63 -5.49
N ASN A 372 9.12 -48.72 -6.17
CA ASN A 372 10.29 -49.43 -5.71
C ASN A 372 11.20 -48.60 -4.77
N GLY A 373 11.14 -47.25 -4.90
CA GLY A 373 12.11 -46.39 -4.23
C GLY A 373 13.39 -46.23 -5.03
N GLY A 374 14.42 -45.63 -4.42
CA GLY A 374 15.69 -45.35 -5.05
C GLY A 374 15.68 -44.19 -6.03
N ILE A 375 14.70 -43.29 -5.94
CA ILE A 375 14.58 -42.10 -6.81
C ILE A 375 15.81 -41.21 -6.69
N SER A 376 16.32 -41.01 -5.47
CA SER A 376 17.52 -40.21 -5.21
C SER A 376 18.80 -40.80 -5.75
N GLN A 377 18.89 -42.13 -5.66
CA GLN A 377 20.09 -42.92 -6.05
C GLN A 377 19.65 -44.23 -6.73
N PRO A 378 19.27 -44.18 -8.04
CA PRO A 378 18.84 -45.38 -8.74
C PRO A 378 19.89 -46.50 -8.69
N GLY A 379 19.43 -47.70 -8.34
CA GLY A 379 20.30 -48.89 -8.18
C GLY A 379 21.03 -49.02 -6.85
N ASN A 380 20.88 -48.08 -5.91
CA ASN A 380 21.40 -48.25 -4.56
C ASN A 380 20.43 -49.09 -3.71
N PRO A 381 20.81 -50.31 -3.27
CA PRO A 381 19.94 -51.22 -2.53
C PRO A 381 19.51 -50.68 -1.15
N ALA A 382 20.23 -49.71 -0.62
CA ALA A 382 19.88 -49.07 0.65
C ALA A 382 18.54 -48.28 0.57
N TYR A 383 18.13 -47.83 -0.61
CA TYR A 383 16.89 -47.10 -0.82
C TYR A 383 15.85 -47.90 -1.62
N ASP A 384 16.04 -49.21 -1.75
CA ASP A 384 15.08 -50.11 -2.39
C ASP A 384 14.02 -50.57 -1.39
N TYR A 385 12.78 -50.15 -1.58
CA TYR A 385 11.61 -50.52 -0.74
C TYR A 385 10.94 -51.80 -1.21
N ASN A 386 11.24 -52.28 -2.44
CA ASN A 386 10.65 -53.47 -3.06
C ASN A 386 11.74 -54.45 -3.56
N PRO A 387 12.62 -54.97 -2.68
CA PRO A 387 13.77 -55.77 -3.10
C PRO A 387 13.36 -57.09 -3.78
N THR A 388 12.13 -57.52 -3.69
CA THR A 388 11.61 -58.68 -4.38
C THR A 388 11.07 -58.40 -5.78
N GLY A 389 10.93 -57.11 -6.17
CA GLY A 389 10.37 -56.69 -7.42
C GLY A 389 8.89 -57.04 -7.59
N ALA A 390 8.15 -57.15 -6.49
CA ALA A 390 6.74 -57.54 -6.52
C ALA A 390 5.87 -56.49 -7.19
N ALA A 391 5.20 -56.80 -8.31
CA ALA A 391 4.40 -55.84 -9.07
C ALA A 391 3.20 -55.26 -8.25
N GLY A 392 2.66 -56.03 -7.30
CA GLY A 392 1.59 -55.58 -6.41
C GLY A 392 2.07 -54.89 -5.11
N PHE A 393 3.35 -54.47 -5.00
CA PHE A 393 3.88 -53.86 -3.80
C PHE A 393 3.29 -52.43 -3.57
N THR A 394 2.50 -52.28 -2.52
CA THR A 394 1.83 -51.02 -2.15
C THR A 394 2.51 -50.28 -1.00
N GLY A 395 3.46 -50.94 -0.29
CA GLY A 395 4.00 -50.46 0.98
C GLY A 395 4.60 -49.05 0.89
N ARG A 396 5.36 -48.74 -0.19
CA ARG A 396 5.95 -47.42 -0.39
C ARG A 396 4.87 -46.35 -0.66
N ILE A 397 3.90 -46.66 -1.52
CA ILE A 397 2.82 -45.72 -1.87
C ILE A 397 1.98 -45.38 -0.65
N GLN A 398 1.61 -46.38 0.15
CA GLN A 398 0.89 -46.18 1.40
C GLN A 398 1.69 -45.30 2.38
N GLN A 399 2.98 -45.56 2.54
CA GLN A 399 3.87 -44.71 3.34
C GLN A 399 3.87 -43.25 2.88
N LEU A 400 3.88 -42.97 1.56
CA LEU A 400 3.82 -41.61 1.02
C LEU A 400 2.50 -40.92 1.33
N VAL A 401 1.36 -41.63 1.22
CA VAL A 401 0.06 -41.11 1.59
C VAL A 401 -0.02 -40.80 3.09
N ASP A 402 0.50 -41.71 3.93
CA ASP A 402 0.50 -41.55 5.38
C ASP A 402 1.40 -40.35 5.80
N ASN A 403 2.56 -40.17 5.16
CA ASN A 403 3.45 -39.05 5.41
C ASN A 403 2.84 -37.68 5.11
N LEU A 404 1.97 -37.58 4.09
CA LEU A 404 1.23 -36.33 3.79
C LEU A 404 0.25 -35.94 4.90
N SER A 405 -0.30 -36.97 5.58
CA SER A 405 -1.29 -36.82 6.65
C SER A 405 -0.63 -36.76 8.04
N ALA A 406 0.61 -37.21 8.17
CA ALA A 406 1.32 -37.21 9.43
C ALA A 406 1.71 -35.80 9.88
N PRO A 407 1.71 -35.51 11.19
CA PRO A 407 2.21 -34.25 11.71
C PRO A 407 3.69 -34.04 11.35
N GLN A 408 4.00 -32.87 10.80
CA GLN A 408 5.35 -32.41 10.51
C GLN A 408 5.64 -31.15 11.34
N THR A 409 6.94 -30.84 11.50
CA THR A 409 7.37 -29.61 12.17
C THR A 409 7.67 -28.55 11.13
N PHE A 410 7.15 -27.33 11.36
CA PHE A 410 7.34 -26.14 10.55
C PHE A 410 7.98 -25.03 11.37
N SER A 411 8.61 -24.05 10.72
CA SER A 411 9.16 -22.89 11.42
C SER A 411 8.05 -21.98 11.93
N ALA A 412 8.07 -21.66 13.22
CA ALA A 412 7.12 -20.71 13.82
C ALA A 412 7.26 -19.28 13.24
N SER A 413 8.42 -18.93 12.66
CA SER A 413 8.64 -17.62 12.02
C SER A 413 7.75 -17.37 10.79
N ALA A 414 7.18 -18.42 10.20
CA ALA A 414 6.20 -18.30 9.11
C ALA A 414 4.82 -17.80 9.59
N GLY A 415 4.59 -17.65 10.89
CA GLY A 415 3.36 -17.09 11.46
C GLY A 415 2.16 -18.04 11.44
N LEU A 416 2.37 -19.33 11.18
CA LEU A 416 1.38 -20.42 11.27
C LEU A 416 1.77 -21.41 12.36
N GLY A 417 0.92 -22.40 12.60
CA GLY A 417 1.18 -23.45 13.60
C GLY A 417 2.48 -24.21 13.31
N ALA A 418 3.31 -24.43 14.33
CA ALA A 418 4.60 -25.10 14.19
C ALA A 418 4.50 -26.64 14.03
N SER A 419 3.33 -27.25 14.21
CA SER A 419 3.09 -28.68 14.01
C SER A 419 1.71 -28.90 13.42
N ALA A 420 1.65 -29.51 12.25
CA ALA A 420 0.44 -29.86 11.53
C ALA A 420 0.72 -30.91 10.46
N SER A 421 -0.29 -31.53 9.86
CA SER A 421 -0.10 -32.22 8.59
C SER A 421 0.21 -31.22 7.47
N LEU A 422 0.89 -31.67 6.43
CA LEU A 422 1.23 -30.79 5.29
C LEU A 422 0.00 -30.18 4.64
N THR A 423 -1.07 -30.96 4.46
CA THR A 423 -2.34 -30.49 3.90
C THR A 423 -3.02 -29.45 4.80
N THR A 424 -3.01 -29.66 6.11
CA THR A 424 -3.53 -28.67 7.07
C THR A 424 -2.73 -27.38 7.05
N TYR A 425 -1.41 -27.45 6.98
CA TYR A 425 -0.53 -26.29 6.92
C TYR A 425 -0.74 -25.49 5.61
N ALA A 426 -0.83 -26.18 4.47
CA ALA A 426 -1.11 -25.55 3.18
C ALA A 426 -2.48 -24.85 3.16
N ASN A 427 -3.52 -25.49 3.72
CA ASN A 427 -4.84 -24.85 3.87
C ASN A 427 -4.80 -23.64 4.80
N ALA A 428 -4.03 -23.70 5.88
CA ALA A 428 -3.85 -22.56 6.78
C ALA A 428 -3.14 -21.37 6.09
N SER A 429 -2.16 -21.65 5.21
CA SER A 429 -1.52 -20.60 4.41
C SER A 429 -2.47 -19.92 3.44
N VAL A 430 -3.32 -20.69 2.73
CA VAL A 430 -4.39 -20.14 1.87
C VAL A 430 -5.35 -19.29 2.70
N GLY A 431 -5.81 -19.81 3.83
CA GLY A 431 -6.70 -19.09 4.75
C GLY A 431 -6.07 -17.80 5.29
N TRP A 432 -4.77 -17.81 5.55
CA TRP A 432 -4.05 -16.62 6.00
C TRP A 432 -4.06 -15.52 4.92
N VAL A 433 -3.70 -15.83 3.66
CA VAL A 433 -3.71 -14.86 2.57
C VAL A 433 -5.11 -14.27 2.35
N GLN A 434 -6.14 -15.14 2.29
CA GLN A 434 -7.52 -14.70 2.11
C GLN A 434 -8.01 -13.85 3.28
N GLY A 435 -7.69 -14.24 4.51
CA GLY A 435 -8.02 -13.50 5.73
C GLY A 435 -7.35 -12.11 5.76
N GLN A 436 -6.05 -12.04 5.41
CA GLN A 436 -5.33 -10.77 5.31
C GLN A 436 -5.93 -9.85 4.23
N ASN A 437 -6.27 -10.39 3.07
CA ASN A 437 -6.91 -9.62 1.99
C ASN A 437 -8.28 -9.07 2.41
N GLN A 438 -9.12 -9.90 3.05
CA GLN A 438 -10.43 -9.46 3.55
C GLN A 438 -10.29 -8.37 4.63
N GLN A 439 -9.36 -8.54 5.56
CA GLN A 439 -9.08 -7.57 6.62
C GLN A 439 -8.59 -6.24 6.03
N ALA A 440 -7.65 -6.29 5.07
CA ALA A 440 -7.12 -5.10 4.42
C ALA A 440 -8.20 -4.35 3.62
N SER A 441 -9.06 -5.06 2.90
CA SER A 441 -10.19 -4.48 2.16
C SER A 441 -11.21 -3.80 3.08
N THR A 442 -11.50 -4.43 4.22
CA THR A 442 -12.38 -3.85 5.26
C THR A 442 -11.74 -2.60 5.86
N GLN A 443 -10.44 -2.64 6.16
CA GLN A 443 -9.70 -1.49 6.69
C GLN A 443 -9.66 -0.33 5.69
N ALA A 444 -9.43 -0.60 4.40
CA ALA A 444 -9.46 0.44 3.36
C ALA A 444 -10.84 1.10 3.25
N SER A 445 -11.92 0.31 3.31
CA SER A 445 -13.29 0.82 3.30
C SER A 445 -13.59 1.68 4.53
N TYR A 446 -13.15 1.24 5.71
CA TYR A 446 -13.30 2.00 6.95
C TYR A 446 -12.57 3.34 6.91
N GLN A 447 -11.30 3.35 6.48
CA GLN A 447 -10.53 4.57 6.35
C GLN A 447 -11.10 5.51 5.28
N GLY A 448 -11.67 4.98 4.20
CA GLY A 448 -12.38 5.75 3.20
C GLY A 448 -13.60 6.49 3.78
N ALA A 449 -14.37 5.83 4.63
CA ALA A 449 -15.49 6.46 5.33
C ALA A 449 -15.03 7.56 6.30
N LEU A 450 -13.93 7.34 7.05
CA LEU A 450 -13.34 8.35 7.93
C LEU A 450 -12.84 9.57 7.16
N LEU A 451 -12.17 9.37 6.01
CA LEU A 451 -11.74 10.48 5.16
C LEU A 451 -12.94 11.29 4.64
N THR A 452 -14.00 10.60 4.20
CA THR A 452 -15.22 11.25 3.75
C THR A 452 -15.85 12.09 4.86
N GLN A 453 -15.92 11.56 6.07
CA GLN A 453 -16.44 12.28 7.25
C GLN A 453 -15.57 13.49 7.60
N ALA A 454 -14.24 13.34 7.64
CA ALA A 454 -13.31 14.42 7.95
C ALA A 454 -13.37 15.54 6.90
N SER A 455 -13.39 15.16 5.62
CA SER A 455 -13.51 16.11 4.50
C SER A 455 -14.83 16.87 4.50
N SER A 456 -15.94 16.18 4.80
CA SER A 456 -17.25 16.82 4.95
C SER A 456 -17.29 17.78 6.14
N ALA A 457 -16.69 17.40 7.27
CA ALA A 457 -16.60 18.28 8.45
C ALA A 457 -15.76 19.53 8.15
N LEU A 458 -14.63 19.38 7.43
CA LEU A 458 -13.81 20.51 6.99
C LEU A 458 -14.57 21.42 6.03
N SER A 459 -15.20 20.85 5.00
CA SER A 459 -16.00 21.61 4.03
C SER A 459 -17.16 22.37 4.67
N ASN A 460 -17.85 21.77 5.64
CA ASN A 460 -18.93 22.44 6.36
C ASN A 460 -18.43 23.57 7.27
N ALA A 461 -17.19 23.48 7.77
CA ALA A 461 -16.62 24.49 8.65
C ALA A 461 -15.95 25.65 7.89
N THR A 462 -15.31 25.38 6.75
CA THR A 462 -14.44 26.35 6.07
C THR A 462 -14.83 26.59 4.61
N GLY A 463 -15.72 25.77 4.06
CA GLY A 463 -16.14 25.86 2.66
C GLY A 463 -17.12 26.98 2.41
N VAL A 464 -17.29 27.34 1.14
CA VAL A 464 -18.19 28.41 0.71
C VAL A 464 -19.64 27.98 0.81
N ASN A 465 -20.44 28.70 1.59
CA ASN A 465 -21.91 28.58 1.61
C ASN A 465 -22.50 29.51 0.57
N MET A 466 -22.98 28.97 -0.55
CA MET A 466 -23.53 29.73 -1.66
C MET A 466 -24.70 30.64 -1.27
N ASP A 467 -25.60 30.19 -0.38
CA ASP A 467 -26.75 30.96 0.05
C ASP A 467 -26.34 32.19 0.86
N THR A 468 -25.31 31.99 1.72
CA THR A 468 -24.71 33.08 2.50
C THR A 468 -24.02 34.11 1.60
N GLU A 469 -23.22 33.65 0.64
CA GLU A 469 -22.49 34.50 -0.31
C GLU A 469 -23.44 35.28 -1.21
N LEU A 470 -24.50 34.66 -1.74
CA LEU A 470 -25.50 35.33 -2.55
C LEU A 470 -26.29 36.40 -1.74
N THR A 471 -26.62 36.06 -0.48
CA THR A 471 -27.27 37.05 0.42
C THR A 471 -26.35 38.24 0.69
N THR A 472 -25.08 37.99 0.93
CA THR A 472 -24.05 39.01 1.13
C THR A 472 -23.88 39.86 -0.12
N MET A 473 -23.85 39.23 -1.31
CA MET A 473 -23.76 39.92 -2.59
C MET A 473 -24.94 40.89 -2.83
N LEU A 474 -26.18 40.44 -2.56
CA LEU A 474 -27.38 41.31 -2.65
C LEU A 474 -27.31 42.48 -1.66
N THR A 475 -26.80 42.26 -0.46
CA THR A 475 -26.62 43.32 0.55
C THR A 475 -25.59 44.35 0.09
N LEU A 476 -24.45 43.86 -0.49
CA LEU A 476 -23.40 44.73 -1.05
C LEU A 476 -23.89 45.50 -2.27
N GLU A 477 -24.72 44.90 -3.16
CA GLU A 477 -25.31 45.59 -4.29
C GLU A 477 -26.23 46.74 -3.84
N ASN A 478 -27.09 46.52 -2.84
CA ASN A 478 -27.92 47.53 -2.25
C ASN A 478 -27.08 48.67 -1.60
N SER A 479 -26.01 48.29 -0.87
CA SER A 479 -25.08 49.25 -0.27
C SER A 479 -24.33 50.07 -1.33
N TYR A 480 -23.88 49.42 -2.41
CA TYR A 480 -23.23 50.04 -3.55
C TYR A 480 -24.14 51.07 -4.23
N THR A 481 -25.40 50.70 -4.52
CA THR A 481 -26.39 51.56 -5.13
C THR A 481 -26.70 52.79 -4.25
N SER A 482 -26.82 52.59 -2.93
CA SER A 482 -27.04 53.65 -1.96
C SER A 482 -25.86 54.62 -1.87
N THR A 483 -24.65 54.09 -1.83
CA THR A 483 -23.39 54.86 -1.79
C THR A 483 -23.18 55.64 -3.08
N ALA A 484 -23.50 55.07 -4.25
CA ALA A 484 -23.44 55.75 -5.55
C ALA A 484 -24.42 56.95 -5.63
N LYS A 485 -25.65 56.77 -5.12
CA LYS A 485 -26.63 57.88 -5.02
C LYS A 485 -26.12 58.98 -4.11
N LEU A 486 -25.54 58.63 -2.96
CA LEU A 486 -24.97 59.58 -2.00
C LEU A 486 -23.81 60.36 -2.65
N LEU A 487 -22.91 59.67 -3.36
CA LEU A 487 -21.80 60.28 -4.08
C LEU A 487 -22.29 61.29 -5.14
N THR A 488 -23.31 60.90 -5.94
CA THR A 488 -23.93 61.78 -6.94
C THR A 488 -24.60 63.01 -6.30
N THR A 489 -25.28 62.83 -5.15
CA THR A 489 -25.87 63.95 -4.41
C THR A 489 -24.81 64.92 -3.90
N VAL A 490 -23.71 64.41 -3.31
CA VAL A 490 -22.58 65.22 -2.85
C VAL A 490 -21.93 65.98 -4.01
N GLN A 491 -21.73 65.33 -5.16
CA GLN A 491 -21.21 65.99 -6.38
C GLN A 491 -22.16 67.10 -6.89
N THR A 492 -23.46 66.88 -6.89
CA THR A 492 -24.45 67.91 -7.27
C THR A 492 -24.42 69.10 -6.31
N MET A 493 -24.31 68.84 -4.99
CA MET A 493 -24.16 69.90 -4.00
C MET A 493 -22.84 70.68 -4.19
N PHE A 494 -21.76 69.98 -4.56
CA PHE A 494 -20.48 70.62 -4.84
C PHE A 494 -20.56 71.50 -6.06
N SER A 495 -21.21 71.02 -7.13
CA SER A 495 -21.45 71.78 -8.38
C SER A 495 -22.34 73.01 -8.13
N ALA A 496 -23.41 72.88 -7.32
CA ALA A 496 -24.25 73.99 -6.94
C ALA A 496 -23.50 75.06 -6.13
N LEU A 497 -22.61 74.66 -5.24
CA LEU A 497 -21.79 75.60 -4.48
C LEU A 497 -20.79 76.35 -5.35
N LEU A 498 -20.14 75.66 -6.32
CA LEU A 498 -19.26 76.26 -7.30
C LEU A 498 -19.97 77.25 -8.24
N ASN A 499 -21.23 76.96 -8.60
CA ASN A 499 -22.04 77.83 -9.44
C ASN A 499 -22.61 79.04 -8.67
N ALA A 500 -22.64 79.02 -7.35
CA ALA A 500 -23.12 80.07 -6.47
C ALA A 500 -22.00 80.96 -5.94
N ALA A 501 -20.73 80.66 -6.13
CA ALA A 501 -19.56 81.42 -5.78
C ALA A 501 -18.98 82.16 -6.99
#